data_45dd5c50f1287c9d444ad9b7529a36db
#
_entry.id   45dd5c50f1287c9d444ad9b7529a36db
#
_cell.length_a   1.000
_cell.length_b   1.000
_cell.length_c   1.000
_cell.angle_alpha   90.00
_cell.angle_beta   90.00
_cell.angle_gamma   90.00
#
_symmetry.space_group_name_H-M   'P 1'
#
loop_
_entity.id
_entity.type
_entity.pdbx_description
1 polymer ?
#
loop_
_entity_poly.entity_id
_entity_poly.type
_entity_poly.pdbx_seq_one_letter_code
_entity_poly.pdbx_strand_id
1 'polypeptide(L)'
;MNFSNFFRYAIKKRFDICPYSERRGVGNWAFASDRPKLGSLKIIEKNNARVVCLFSQFSYGTIKKYQDVIIDRHILDGYDQGVVETEEIREMAFKKCLNEMDRLIPQEANIYFPEMIGCRLAGGNWDNYKKMIEKFAENRNVIIVQQIIWH
;
A
#
# COMPACT_ATOMS: atom_id res chain seq x y z
N MET A 1 6.18 -0.17 19.14
CA MET A 1 6.43 0.55 17.86
C MET A 1 5.80 -0.25 16.74
N ASN A 2 4.88 0.34 16.00
CA ASN A 2 4.12 -0.35 14.94
C ASN A 2 5.01 -0.66 13.74
N PHE A 3 5.01 -1.88 13.22
CA PHE A 3 5.86 -2.31 12.09
C PHE A 3 5.63 -1.53 10.79
N SER A 4 4.40 -1.10 10.50
CA SER A 4 4.14 -0.22 9.35
C SER A 4 4.80 1.15 9.52
N ASN A 5 4.88 1.66 10.75
CA ASN A 5 5.62 2.86 11.07
C ASN A 5 7.13 2.64 10.96
N PHE A 6 7.63 1.44 11.25
CA PHE A 6 9.06 1.14 11.13
C PHE A 6 9.55 1.20 9.68
N PHE A 7 8.85 0.57 8.75
CA PHE A 7 9.23 0.59 7.34
C PHE A 7 9.14 2.00 6.75
N ARG A 8 8.05 2.73 7.03
CA ARG A 8 7.88 4.12 6.64
C ARG A 8 8.96 5.02 7.26
N TYR A 9 9.30 4.79 8.53
CA TYR A 9 10.36 5.53 9.22
C TYR A 9 11.73 5.25 8.61
N ALA A 10 12.04 4.01 8.28
CA ALA A 10 13.29 3.63 7.63
C ALA A 10 13.44 4.28 6.25
N ILE A 11 12.38 4.29 5.45
CA ILE A 11 12.34 4.97 4.15
C ILE A 11 12.56 6.48 4.32
N LYS A 12 11.83 7.10 5.25
CA LYS A 12 12.01 8.53 5.56
C LYS A 12 13.41 8.84 6.01
N LYS A 13 13.96 8.06 6.92
CA LYS A 13 15.31 8.26 7.46
C LYS A 13 16.38 8.07 6.39
N ARG A 14 16.24 7.06 5.53
CA ARG A 14 17.26 6.69 4.55
C ARG A 14 17.24 7.58 3.29
N PHE A 15 16.04 7.94 2.83
CA PHE A 15 15.84 8.60 1.54
C PHE A 15 15.16 9.96 1.64
N ASP A 16 14.72 10.35 2.84
CA ASP A 16 13.91 11.55 3.09
C ASP A 16 12.61 11.57 2.25
N ILE A 17 12.01 10.42 2.07
CA ILE A 17 10.74 10.24 1.35
C ILE A 17 9.62 9.98 2.33
N CYS A 18 8.56 10.80 2.27
CA CYS A 18 7.34 10.62 3.05
C CYS A 18 6.12 10.72 2.13
N PRO A 19 5.37 9.62 1.93
CA PRO A 19 4.23 9.63 1.03
C PRO A 19 3.07 10.52 1.50
N TYR A 20 3.10 10.96 2.75
CA TYR A 20 2.02 11.72 3.38
C TYR A 20 2.35 13.21 3.62
N SER A 21 3.51 13.68 3.20
CA SER A 21 3.96 15.05 3.48
C SER A 21 3.05 16.14 2.93
N GLU A 22 2.32 15.85 1.86
CA GLU A 22 1.44 16.79 1.17
C GLU A 22 -0.04 16.66 1.57
N ARG A 23 -0.37 15.67 2.42
CA ARG A 23 -1.75 15.46 2.84
C ARG A 23 -2.14 16.41 3.97
N ARG A 24 -3.28 17.04 3.79
CA ARG A 24 -3.96 17.80 4.85
C ARG A 24 -4.95 16.88 5.55
N GLY A 25 -5.12 17.08 6.85
CA GLY A 25 -6.05 16.25 7.62
C GLY A 25 -6.09 16.63 9.09
N VAL A 26 -6.87 15.87 9.85
CA VAL A 26 -6.98 15.98 11.30
C VAL A 26 -6.62 14.64 11.93
N GLY A 27 -5.67 14.66 12.86
CA GLY A 27 -5.16 13.44 13.49
C GLY A 27 -4.55 12.49 12.43
N ASN A 28 -5.03 11.24 12.41
CA ASN A 28 -4.57 10.21 11.47
C ASN A 28 -5.37 10.16 10.15
N TRP A 29 -6.35 11.06 9.96
CA TRP A 29 -7.25 11.06 8.83
C TRP A 29 -6.99 12.22 7.90
N ALA A 30 -6.73 11.92 6.63
CA ALA A 30 -6.67 12.92 5.60
C ALA A 30 -8.07 13.48 5.28
N PHE A 31 -8.15 14.74 4.88
CA PHE A 31 -9.39 15.27 4.33
C PHE A 31 -9.81 14.48 3.09
N ALA A 32 -11.11 14.35 2.85
CA ALA A 32 -11.63 13.57 1.72
C ALA A 32 -11.02 13.99 0.38
N SER A 33 -10.81 15.30 0.18
CA SER A 33 -10.17 15.84 -1.02
C SER A 33 -8.71 15.42 -1.22
N ASP A 34 -8.02 15.04 -0.14
CA ASP A 34 -6.60 14.67 -0.15
C ASP A 34 -6.39 13.15 -0.16
N ARG A 35 -7.49 12.38 -0.15
CA ARG A 35 -7.43 10.91 -0.18
C ARG A 35 -7.24 10.39 -1.60
N PRO A 36 -6.23 9.55 -1.84
CA PRO A 36 -6.07 8.92 -3.15
C PRO A 36 -7.14 7.84 -3.36
N LYS A 37 -7.39 7.51 -4.62
CA LYS A 37 -8.25 6.38 -4.97
C LYS A 37 -7.63 5.06 -4.51
N LEU A 38 -8.45 4.15 -3.99
CA LEU A 38 -8.02 2.77 -3.72
C LEU A 38 -7.64 2.07 -5.02
N GLY A 39 -6.53 1.36 -4.98
CA GLY A 39 -5.95 0.71 -6.15
C GLY A 39 -5.06 1.61 -7.00
N SER A 40 -4.91 2.88 -6.63
CA SER A 40 -3.95 3.80 -7.26
C SER A 40 -2.59 3.74 -6.57
N LEU A 41 -1.59 4.34 -7.19
CA LEU A 41 -0.25 4.43 -6.63
C LEU A 41 0.35 5.82 -6.84
N LYS A 42 1.40 6.12 -6.08
CA LYS A 42 2.23 7.31 -6.24
C LYS A 42 3.69 6.87 -6.28
N ILE A 43 4.44 7.34 -7.29
CA ILE A 43 5.88 7.12 -7.40
C ILE A 43 6.59 8.39 -6.95
N ILE A 44 7.49 8.26 -5.99
CA ILE A 44 8.31 9.35 -5.47
C ILE A 44 9.77 9.06 -5.79
N GLU A 45 10.43 9.97 -6.50
CA GLU A 45 11.85 9.89 -6.80
C GLU A 45 12.60 10.99 -6.04
N LYS A 46 13.57 10.60 -5.25
CA LYS A 46 14.39 11.50 -4.46
C LYS A 46 15.69 10.80 -4.03
N ASN A 47 16.82 11.52 -4.04
CA ASN A 47 18.11 11.00 -3.57
C ASN A 47 18.50 9.66 -4.23
N ASN A 48 18.31 9.54 -5.54
CA ASN A 48 18.57 8.33 -6.33
C ASN A 48 17.76 7.10 -5.89
N ALA A 49 16.71 7.30 -5.10
CA ALA A 49 15.75 6.26 -4.72
C ALA A 49 14.41 6.51 -5.39
N ARG A 50 13.73 5.41 -5.70
CA ARG A 50 12.36 5.42 -6.20
C ARG A 50 11.51 4.60 -5.26
N VAL A 51 10.49 5.22 -4.68
CA VAL A 51 9.54 4.57 -3.77
C VAL A 51 8.17 4.58 -4.40
N VAL A 52 7.55 3.40 -4.48
CA VAL A 52 6.17 3.24 -4.97
C VAL A 52 5.24 3.09 -3.77
N CYS A 53 4.34 4.02 -3.61
CA CYS A 53 3.34 4.02 -2.55
C CYS A 53 2.04 3.42 -3.10
N LEU A 54 1.63 2.27 -2.58
CA LEU A 54 0.42 1.56 -3.00
C LEU A 54 -0.75 1.94 -2.08
N PHE A 55 -1.81 2.49 -2.65
CA PHE A 55 -3.01 2.86 -1.90
C PHE A 55 -4.01 1.70 -1.91
N SER A 56 -3.71 0.65 -1.17
CA SER A 56 -4.47 -0.61 -1.19
C SER A 56 -5.39 -0.81 0.01
N GLN A 57 -5.40 0.12 0.97
CA GLN A 57 -6.31 0.06 2.11
C GLN A 57 -6.74 1.46 2.54
N PHE A 58 -7.96 1.56 3.02
CA PHE A 58 -8.53 2.82 3.52
C PHE A 58 -8.18 3.06 4.98
N SER A 59 -8.49 2.06 5.83
CA SER A 59 -8.28 2.14 7.25
C SER A 59 -6.88 1.67 7.64
N TYR A 60 -6.38 2.26 8.70
CA TYR A 60 -5.16 1.84 9.36
C TYR A 60 -5.43 0.61 10.25
N GLY A 61 -4.63 -0.44 10.12
CA GLY A 61 -4.75 -1.66 10.92
C GLY A 61 -5.73 -2.70 10.36
N THR A 62 -6.21 -3.60 11.22
CA THR A 62 -7.05 -4.72 10.81
C THR A 62 -8.49 -4.30 10.49
N ILE A 63 -9.15 -5.05 9.62
CA ILE A 63 -10.58 -4.86 9.30
C ILE A 63 -11.43 -4.95 10.57
N LYS A 64 -11.17 -5.92 11.43
CA LYS A 64 -11.90 -6.10 12.69
C LYS A 64 -11.88 -4.87 13.58
N LYS A 65 -10.77 -4.13 13.60
CA LYS A 65 -10.63 -2.91 14.40
C LYS A 65 -11.47 -1.76 13.86
N TYR A 66 -11.71 -1.72 12.55
CA TYR A 66 -12.38 -0.63 11.84
C TYR A 66 -13.64 -1.08 11.10
N GLN A 67 -14.29 -2.13 11.60
CA GLN A 67 -15.45 -2.76 10.93
C GLN A 67 -16.62 -1.81 10.63
N ASP A 68 -16.74 -0.70 11.37
CA ASP A 68 -17.82 0.27 11.20
C ASP A 68 -17.40 1.48 10.33
N VAL A 69 -16.17 1.50 9.85
CA VAL A 69 -15.68 2.59 8.98
C VAL A 69 -16.12 2.36 7.55
N ILE A 70 -16.81 3.35 7.00
CA ILE A 70 -17.28 3.32 5.62
C ILE A 70 -16.26 4.01 4.72
N ILE A 71 -15.84 3.33 3.67
CA ILE A 71 -14.99 3.89 2.62
C ILE A 71 -15.85 4.85 1.79
N ASP A 72 -15.34 6.08 1.59
CA ASP A 72 -15.99 7.07 0.75
C ASP A 72 -16.06 6.57 -0.71
N ARG A 73 -17.27 6.62 -1.30
CA ARG A 73 -17.51 6.23 -2.70
C ARG A 73 -16.60 6.95 -3.70
N HIS A 74 -16.15 8.16 -3.39
CA HIS A 74 -15.31 8.95 -4.28
C HIS A 74 -13.90 8.38 -4.49
N ILE A 75 -13.47 7.46 -3.62
CA ILE A 75 -12.19 6.79 -3.75
C ILE A 75 -12.30 5.33 -4.18
N LEU A 76 -13.52 4.87 -4.47
CA LEU A 76 -13.84 3.51 -4.90
C LEU A 76 -14.41 3.53 -6.32
N ASP A 77 -13.78 2.80 -7.22
CA ASP A 77 -14.33 2.59 -8.56
C ASP A 77 -15.36 1.46 -8.55
N GLY A 78 -16.51 1.68 -9.20
CA GLY A 78 -17.55 0.67 -9.37
C GLY A 78 -18.55 0.57 -8.20
N TYR A 79 -18.56 1.52 -7.29
CA TYR A 79 -19.52 1.59 -6.18
C TYR A 79 -20.32 2.91 -6.22
N ASP A 80 -21.63 2.81 -6.15
CA ASP A 80 -22.53 3.97 -6.20
C ASP A 80 -22.62 4.71 -4.86
N GLN A 81 -22.25 4.04 -3.78
CA GLN A 81 -22.29 4.56 -2.42
C GLN A 81 -21.11 4.05 -1.61
N GLY A 82 -20.86 4.65 -0.44
CA GLY A 82 -19.83 4.19 0.49
C GLY A 82 -20.09 2.77 0.95
N VAL A 83 -19.02 2.00 1.14
CA VAL A 83 -19.06 0.59 1.56
C VAL A 83 -18.17 0.37 2.77
N VAL A 84 -18.48 -0.65 3.55
CA VAL A 84 -17.61 -1.11 4.62
C VAL A 84 -16.38 -1.78 4.02
N GLU A 85 -15.19 -1.43 4.51
CA GLU A 85 -13.93 -2.02 4.05
C GLU A 85 -13.88 -3.50 4.42
N THR A 86 -13.51 -4.34 3.45
CA THR A 86 -13.33 -5.79 3.62
C THR A 86 -11.94 -6.23 3.17
N GLU A 87 -11.54 -7.44 3.54
CA GLU A 87 -10.29 -8.04 3.05
C GLU A 87 -10.30 -8.16 1.53
N GLU A 88 -11.42 -8.52 0.94
CA GLU A 88 -11.59 -8.63 -0.52
C GLU A 88 -11.38 -7.29 -1.22
N ILE A 89 -11.89 -6.20 -0.64
CA ILE A 89 -11.68 -4.84 -1.18
C ILE A 89 -10.20 -4.47 -1.11
N ARG A 90 -9.51 -4.78 -0.01
CA ARG A 90 -8.07 -4.53 0.12
C ARG A 90 -7.25 -5.34 -0.87
N GLU A 91 -7.54 -6.63 -1.02
CA GLU A 91 -6.86 -7.50 -1.98
C GLU A 91 -7.10 -7.05 -3.42
N MET A 92 -8.33 -6.68 -3.76
CA MET A 92 -8.67 -6.11 -5.06
C MET A 92 -7.92 -4.80 -5.34
N ALA A 93 -7.84 -3.91 -4.34
CA ALA A 93 -7.09 -2.66 -4.44
C ALA A 93 -5.59 -2.92 -4.62
N PHE A 94 -5.03 -3.88 -3.89
CA PHE A 94 -3.63 -4.28 -4.05
C PHE A 94 -3.35 -4.83 -5.46
N LYS A 95 -4.22 -5.67 -5.98
CA LYS A 95 -4.13 -6.19 -7.35
C LYS A 95 -4.18 -5.06 -8.38
N LYS A 96 -5.06 -4.07 -8.21
CA LYS A 96 -5.10 -2.88 -9.07
C LYS A 96 -3.78 -2.09 -9.02
N CYS A 97 -3.20 -1.93 -7.82
CA CYS A 97 -1.88 -1.31 -7.67
C CYS A 97 -0.80 -2.06 -8.47
N LEU A 98 -0.77 -3.39 -8.40
CA LEU A 98 0.18 -4.20 -9.17
C LEU A 98 -0.01 -4.03 -10.69
N ASN A 99 -1.26 -3.97 -11.15
CA ASN A 99 -1.56 -3.70 -12.57
C ASN A 99 -1.07 -2.32 -13.01
N GLU A 100 -1.23 -1.29 -12.17
CA GLU A 100 -0.69 0.04 -12.45
C GLU A 100 0.84 0.06 -12.43
N MET A 101 1.47 -0.66 -11.50
CA MET A 101 2.92 -0.84 -11.51
C MET A 101 3.39 -1.48 -12.82
N ASP A 102 2.67 -2.49 -13.29
CA ASP A 102 3.00 -3.19 -14.54
C ASP A 102 2.96 -2.24 -15.75
N ARG A 103 2.02 -1.31 -15.74
CA ARG A 103 1.88 -0.29 -16.77
C ARG A 103 2.93 0.82 -16.70
N LEU A 104 3.32 1.25 -15.50
CA LEU A 104 4.12 2.47 -15.28
C LEU A 104 5.61 2.20 -15.08
N ILE A 105 5.99 1.03 -14.59
CA ILE A 105 7.38 0.72 -14.24
C ILE A 105 8.01 -0.10 -15.36
N PRO A 106 9.21 0.27 -15.85
CA PRO A 106 9.93 -0.52 -16.86
C PRO A 106 10.11 -1.97 -16.42
N GLN A 107 9.96 -2.92 -17.36
CA GLN A 107 10.05 -4.36 -17.05
C GLN A 107 11.41 -4.80 -16.50
N GLU A 108 12.47 -4.14 -16.92
CA GLU A 108 13.85 -4.42 -16.48
C GLU A 108 14.17 -3.87 -15.09
N ALA A 109 13.31 -3.04 -14.50
CA ALA A 109 13.54 -2.49 -13.18
C ALA A 109 13.48 -3.58 -12.10
N ASN A 110 14.39 -3.51 -11.13
CA ASN A 110 14.33 -4.34 -9.94
C ASN A 110 13.31 -3.77 -8.96
N ILE A 111 12.35 -4.59 -8.54
CA ILE A 111 11.28 -4.20 -7.62
C ILE A 111 11.44 -4.97 -6.32
N TYR A 112 11.44 -4.25 -5.21
CA TYR A 112 11.59 -4.81 -3.87
C TYR A 112 10.29 -4.66 -3.10
N PHE A 113 9.70 -5.77 -2.66
CA PHE A 113 8.57 -5.78 -1.74
C PHE A 113 9.03 -6.17 -0.34
N PRO A 114 8.58 -5.48 0.70
CA PRO A 114 8.77 -5.99 2.05
C PRO A 114 7.93 -7.24 2.26
N GLU A 115 8.52 -8.27 2.88
CA GLU A 115 7.80 -9.46 3.29
C GLU A 115 6.59 -9.08 4.17
N MET A 116 5.49 -9.80 4.03
CA MET A 116 4.24 -9.55 4.76
C MET A 116 3.60 -8.17 4.48
N ILE A 117 3.90 -7.56 3.32
CA ILE A 117 3.23 -6.31 2.93
C ILE A 117 1.70 -6.48 3.00
N GLY A 118 1.03 -5.54 3.66
CA GLY A 118 -0.42 -5.57 3.84
C GLY A 118 -0.93 -6.60 4.86
N CYS A 119 -0.07 -7.42 5.46
CA CYS A 119 -0.48 -8.59 6.24
C CYS A 119 -0.13 -8.54 7.73
N ARG A 120 0.90 -7.83 8.15
CA ARG A 120 1.27 -7.80 9.58
C ARG A 120 0.25 -7.03 10.41
N LEU A 121 0.31 -5.72 10.42
CA LEU A 121 -0.60 -4.87 11.19
C LEU A 121 -1.97 -4.73 10.55
N ALA A 122 -2.03 -4.82 9.25
CA ALA A 122 -3.27 -4.77 8.49
C ALA A 122 -4.07 -6.07 8.55
N GLY A 123 -3.45 -7.18 8.95
CA GLY A 123 -4.11 -8.47 9.15
C GLY A 123 -4.50 -9.21 7.87
N GLY A 124 -3.94 -8.84 6.73
CA GLY A 124 -4.19 -9.51 5.47
C GLY A 124 -3.65 -10.94 5.44
N ASN A 125 -4.15 -11.74 4.51
CA ASN A 125 -3.68 -13.11 4.28
C ASN A 125 -2.43 -13.08 3.39
N TRP A 126 -1.27 -13.38 3.96
CA TRP A 126 0.00 -13.34 3.24
C TRP A 126 0.03 -14.28 2.02
N ASP A 127 -0.55 -15.47 2.12
CA ASP A 127 -0.58 -16.39 0.99
C ASP A 127 -1.29 -15.79 -0.24
N ASN A 128 -2.37 -15.03 -0.02
CA ASN A 128 -3.07 -14.34 -1.09
C ASN A 128 -2.23 -13.21 -1.70
N TYR A 129 -1.62 -12.37 -0.87
CA TYR A 129 -0.75 -11.29 -1.33
C TYR A 129 0.49 -11.82 -2.04
N LYS A 130 1.10 -12.86 -1.49
CA LYS A 130 2.27 -13.51 -2.08
C LYS A 130 1.95 -14.06 -3.48
N LYS A 131 0.82 -14.74 -3.65
CA LYS A 131 0.38 -15.23 -4.97
C LYS A 131 0.17 -14.10 -5.98
N MET A 132 -0.38 -12.96 -5.56
CA MET A 132 -0.52 -11.80 -6.42
C MET A 132 0.84 -11.23 -6.83
N ILE A 133 1.79 -11.16 -5.91
CA ILE A 133 3.17 -10.72 -6.18
C ILE A 133 3.88 -11.71 -7.10
N GLU A 134 3.76 -13.01 -6.87
CA GLU A 134 4.35 -14.06 -7.71
C GLU A 134 3.84 -13.99 -9.15
N LYS A 135 2.55 -13.78 -9.33
CA LYS A 135 1.96 -13.57 -10.66
C LYS A 135 2.50 -12.31 -11.34
N PHE A 136 2.57 -11.21 -10.62
CA PHE A 136 3.18 -9.97 -11.09
C PHE A 136 4.66 -10.16 -11.48
N ALA A 137 5.37 -11.03 -10.75
CA ALA A 137 6.80 -11.33 -10.95
C ALA A 137 7.10 -12.23 -12.15
N GLU A 138 6.12 -12.84 -12.81
CA GLU A 138 6.36 -13.80 -13.92
C GLU A 138 7.22 -13.20 -15.04
N ASN A 139 7.12 -11.90 -15.29
CA ASN A 139 7.85 -11.20 -16.33
C ASN A 139 8.68 -10.02 -15.80
N ARG A 140 9.02 -10.02 -14.50
CA ARG A 140 9.71 -8.92 -13.85
C ARG A 140 10.73 -9.40 -12.83
N ASN A 141 11.71 -8.54 -12.53
CA ASN A 141 12.70 -8.78 -11.49
C ASN A 141 12.11 -8.33 -10.14
N VAL A 142 11.54 -9.25 -9.39
CA VAL A 142 10.92 -8.98 -8.08
C VAL A 142 11.68 -9.70 -6.97
N ILE A 143 11.94 -8.97 -5.91
CA ILE A 143 12.64 -9.45 -4.72
C ILE A 143 11.77 -9.17 -3.51
N ILE A 144 11.44 -10.20 -2.75
CA ILE A 144 10.77 -10.06 -1.45
C ILE A 144 11.85 -9.98 -0.37
N VAL A 145 11.88 -8.85 0.33
CA VAL A 145 12.90 -8.56 1.34
C VAL A 145 12.38 -8.94 2.72
N GLN A 146 13.08 -9.84 3.37
CA GLN A 146 12.80 -10.20 4.77
C GLN A 146 13.21 -9.05 5.70
N GLN A 147 12.34 -8.74 6.65
CA GLN A 147 12.70 -7.85 7.74
C GLN A 147 13.47 -8.63 8.82
N ILE A 148 14.73 -8.31 8.97
CA ILE A 148 15.52 -8.79 10.11
C ILE A 148 15.19 -7.87 11.29
N ILE A 149 14.55 -8.46 12.31
CA ILE A 149 14.29 -7.76 13.57
C ILE A 149 15.49 -8.02 14.47
N TRP A 150 16.27 -6.99 14.70
CA TRP A 150 17.30 -7.01 15.74
C TRP A 150 16.62 -6.80 17.10
N HIS A 151 16.75 -7.77 17.94
CA HIS A 151 16.33 -7.67 19.35
C HIS A 151 17.42 -7.01 20.19
#